data_a65fb4bf6685c5963cd65ec72675b019
#
_entry.id   a65fb4bf6685c5963cd65ec72675b019
#
_cell.length_a   1.000
_cell.length_b   1.000
_cell.length_c   1.000
_cell.angle_alpha   90.00
_cell.angle_beta   90.00
_cell.angle_gamma   90.00
#
_symmetry.space_group_name_H-M   'P 1'
#
loop_
_entity.id
_entity.type
_entity.pdbx_description
1 polymer ?
#
loop_
_entity_poly.entity_id
_entity_poly.type
_entity_poly.pdbx_seq_one_letter_code
_entity_poly.pdbx_strand_id
1 'polypeptide(L)'
;MFAQQANIQMSYDKELVPLNGFGVRVDELVKEGAKGFNVTVPFKGDAFTKVTEADNNATLSMAVNTIKVDDDFKLHGFNTDGIGLVRDLEDRLGVGLANSNILILGAGGAARGIIGPLFECLPSRMV
;
A
#
# COMPACT_ATOMS: atom_id res chain seq x y z
N MET A 1 -5.52 15.72 10.62
CA MET A 1 -4.94 15.25 11.90
C MET A 1 -3.43 15.04 11.78
N PHE A 2 -2.89 14.08 10.99
CA PHE A 2 -1.43 13.85 10.87
C PHE A 2 -0.66 15.06 10.32
N ALA A 3 -1.15 15.72 9.28
CA ALA A 3 -0.53 16.91 8.72
C ALA A 3 -0.41 18.05 9.76
N GLN A 4 -1.42 18.23 10.60
CA GLN A 4 -1.40 19.21 11.69
C GLN A 4 -0.37 18.85 12.75
N GLN A 5 -0.25 17.55 13.12
CA GLN A 5 0.76 17.09 14.08
C GLN A 5 2.19 17.28 13.56
N ALA A 6 2.38 17.12 12.24
CA ALA A 6 3.66 17.32 11.57
C ALA A 6 3.90 18.80 11.17
N ASN A 7 2.97 19.71 11.44
CA ASN A 7 2.99 21.11 11.01
C ASN A 7 3.19 21.28 9.49
N ILE A 8 2.55 20.40 8.70
CA ILE A 8 2.61 20.41 7.23
C ILE A 8 1.29 20.93 6.69
N GLN A 9 1.36 21.94 5.81
CA GLN A 9 0.21 22.36 5.03
C GLN A 9 0.04 21.45 3.82
N MET A 10 -1.09 20.72 3.76
CA MET A 10 -1.43 19.85 2.62
C MET A 10 -2.95 19.78 2.44
N SER A 11 -3.38 19.57 1.21
CA SER A 11 -4.71 19.07 0.88
C SER A 11 -4.66 17.55 0.69
N TYR A 12 -5.74 16.88 1.04
CA TYR A 12 -5.90 15.45 0.85
C TYR A 12 -7.34 15.17 0.42
N ASP A 13 -7.51 14.87 -0.86
CA ASP A 13 -8.80 14.76 -1.52
C ASP A 13 -9.04 13.34 -2.03
N LYS A 14 -10.30 13.00 -2.34
CA LYS A 14 -10.68 11.73 -2.94
C LYS A 14 -10.88 11.91 -4.43
N GLU A 15 -10.34 10.98 -5.20
CA GLU A 15 -10.45 10.96 -6.64
C GLU A 15 -11.16 9.68 -7.10
N LEU A 16 -12.23 9.84 -7.86
CA LEU A 16 -12.92 8.72 -8.51
C LEU A 16 -12.40 8.55 -9.92
N VAL A 17 -11.74 7.43 -10.19
CA VAL A 17 -11.10 7.16 -11.48
C VAL A 17 -11.85 6.05 -12.22
N PRO A 18 -12.14 6.21 -13.53
CA PRO A 18 -12.68 5.13 -14.36
C PRO A 18 -11.72 3.94 -14.45
N LEU A 19 -12.25 2.73 -14.62
CA LEU A 19 -11.44 1.49 -14.63
C LEU A 19 -10.24 1.54 -15.60
N ASN A 20 -10.38 2.19 -16.75
CA ASN A 20 -9.31 2.30 -17.74
C ASN A 20 -8.55 3.65 -17.67
N GLY A 21 -8.80 4.47 -16.63
CA GLY A 21 -8.29 5.84 -16.55
C GLY A 21 -7.13 6.03 -15.56
N PHE A 22 -6.76 5.01 -14.80
CA PHE A 22 -5.83 5.15 -13.68
C PHE A 22 -4.49 5.78 -14.08
N GLY A 23 -3.81 5.21 -15.07
CA GLY A 23 -2.48 5.70 -15.49
C GLY A 23 -2.50 7.13 -15.99
N VAL A 24 -3.51 7.50 -16.79
CA VAL A 24 -3.68 8.86 -17.32
C VAL A 24 -3.95 9.83 -16.18
N ARG A 25 -4.85 9.47 -15.26
CA ARG A 25 -5.19 10.35 -14.14
C ARG A 25 -4.02 10.57 -13.17
N VAL A 26 -3.20 9.54 -12.93
CA VAL A 26 -1.96 9.71 -12.15
C VAL A 26 -1.01 10.72 -12.82
N ASP A 27 -0.81 10.64 -14.14
CA ASP A 27 0.05 11.57 -14.87
C ASP A 27 -0.47 13.03 -14.82
N GLU A 28 -1.78 13.21 -14.87
CA GLU A 28 -2.42 14.53 -14.72
C GLU A 28 -2.20 15.08 -13.32
N LEU A 29 -2.50 14.29 -12.28
CA LEU A 29 -2.32 14.70 -10.89
C LEU A 29 -0.88 15.04 -10.54
N VAL A 30 0.09 14.31 -11.09
CA VAL A 30 1.53 14.64 -10.96
C VAL A 30 1.83 16.00 -11.57
N LYS A 31 1.31 16.29 -12.77
CA LYS A 31 1.44 17.62 -13.42
C LYS A 31 0.75 18.73 -12.64
N GLU A 32 -0.35 18.42 -11.95
CA GLU A 32 -1.06 19.33 -11.06
C GLU A 32 -0.33 19.57 -9.73
N GLY A 33 0.78 18.86 -9.49
CA GLY A 33 1.65 19.05 -8.33
C GLY A 33 1.39 18.11 -7.16
N ALA A 34 0.67 17.01 -7.38
CA ALA A 34 0.46 15.99 -6.34
C ALA A 34 1.79 15.41 -5.86
N LYS A 35 1.94 15.26 -4.54
CA LYS A 35 3.14 14.71 -3.89
C LYS A 35 3.03 13.22 -3.58
N GLY A 36 1.85 12.65 -3.73
CA GLY A 36 1.62 11.23 -3.53
C GLY A 36 0.15 10.84 -3.55
N PHE A 37 -0.10 9.55 -3.48
CA PHE A 37 -1.43 8.97 -3.59
C PHE A 37 -1.57 7.77 -2.68
N ASN A 38 -2.74 7.60 -2.06
CA ASN A 38 -3.17 6.30 -1.61
C ASN A 38 -4.03 5.64 -2.69
N VAL A 39 -3.76 4.38 -2.96
CA VAL A 39 -4.44 3.60 -4.00
C VAL A 39 -5.22 2.47 -3.36
N THR A 40 -6.49 2.36 -3.73
CA THR A 40 -7.36 1.29 -3.26
C THR A 40 -7.91 0.44 -4.41
N VAL A 41 -8.79 -0.49 -4.10
CA VAL A 41 -9.44 -1.37 -5.09
C VAL A 41 -10.14 -0.53 -6.16
N PRO A 42 -10.01 -0.90 -7.48
CA PRO A 42 -9.31 -2.09 -7.99
C PRO A 42 -7.87 -1.83 -8.45
N PHE A 43 -7.32 -0.64 -8.25
CA PHE A 43 -6.16 -0.10 -8.96
C PHE A 43 -4.78 -0.45 -8.39
N LYS A 44 -4.67 -1.26 -7.31
CA LYS A 44 -3.37 -1.57 -6.70
C LYS A 44 -2.41 -2.29 -7.66
N GLY A 45 -2.92 -3.12 -8.57
CA GLY A 45 -2.15 -3.77 -9.62
C GLY A 45 -1.71 -2.79 -10.71
N ASP A 46 -2.60 -1.90 -11.14
CA ASP A 46 -2.28 -0.86 -12.12
C ASP A 46 -1.23 0.11 -11.56
N ALA A 47 -1.33 0.43 -10.26
CA ALA A 47 -0.34 1.24 -9.57
C ALA A 47 1.03 0.58 -9.55
N PHE A 48 1.10 -0.75 -9.34
CA PHE A 48 2.36 -1.49 -9.39
C PHE A 48 3.02 -1.43 -10.77
N THR A 49 2.24 -1.53 -11.84
CA THR A 49 2.75 -1.39 -13.21
C THR A 49 3.13 0.05 -13.58
N LYS A 50 2.56 1.04 -12.89
CA LYS A 50 2.76 2.47 -13.19
C LYS A 50 3.97 3.06 -12.49
N VAL A 51 4.37 2.57 -11.32
CA VAL A 51 5.48 3.13 -10.55
C VAL A 51 6.83 2.86 -11.20
N THR A 52 7.79 3.76 -10.97
CA THR A 52 9.16 3.65 -11.46
C THR A 52 9.95 2.63 -10.64
N GLU A 53 9.70 2.62 -9.33
CA GLU A 53 10.35 1.75 -8.36
C GLU A 53 9.31 1.28 -7.35
N ALA A 54 9.44 0.04 -6.88
CA ALA A 54 8.56 -0.54 -5.88
C ALA A 54 9.36 -1.11 -4.71
N ASP A 55 8.85 -0.97 -3.49
CA ASP A 55 9.45 -1.60 -2.32
C ASP A 55 9.29 -3.13 -2.36
N ASN A 56 9.97 -3.82 -1.45
CA ASN A 56 9.93 -5.29 -1.40
C ASN A 56 8.50 -5.83 -1.23
N ASN A 57 7.68 -5.21 -0.38
CA ASN A 57 6.31 -5.65 -0.13
C ASN A 57 5.42 -5.44 -1.36
N ALA A 58 5.55 -4.30 -2.04
CA ALA A 58 4.85 -4.04 -3.29
C ALA A 58 5.29 -5.01 -4.39
N THR A 59 6.58 -5.32 -4.48
CA THR A 59 7.14 -6.27 -5.45
C THR A 59 6.63 -7.69 -5.20
N LEU A 60 6.67 -8.17 -3.97
CA LEU A 60 6.18 -9.52 -3.61
C LEU A 60 4.67 -9.68 -3.84
N SER A 61 3.90 -8.63 -3.55
CA SER A 61 2.44 -8.66 -3.72
C SER A 61 1.97 -8.31 -5.14
N MET A 62 2.84 -7.75 -5.99
CA MET A 62 2.50 -7.10 -7.27
C MET A 62 1.35 -6.09 -7.09
N ALA A 63 1.39 -5.32 -6.01
CA ALA A 63 0.34 -4.39 -5.65
C ALA A 63 0.92 -3.20 -4.87
N VAL A 64 0.55 -1.99 -5.27
CA VAL A 64 0.93 -0.74 -4.62
C VAL A 64 -0.32 -0.09 -4.02
N ASN A 65 -0.29 0.25 -2.75
CA ASN A 65 -1.35 1.00 -2.08
C ASN A 65 -0.97 2.44 -1.76
N THR A 66 0.31 2.79 -1.90
CA THR A 66 0.85 4.11 -1.61
C THR A 66 1.90 4.47 -2.66
N ILE A 67 1.75 5.64 -3.27
CA ILE A 67 2.71 6.19 -4.23
C ILE A 67 3.24 7.50 -3.65
N LYS A 68 4.56 7.65 -3.63
CA LYS A 68 5.25 8.92 -3.38
C LYS A 68 5.76 9.46 -4.72
N VAL A 69 5.57 10.76 -4.95
CA VAL A 69 6.16 11.49 -6.08
C VAL A 69 7.38 12.23 -5.57
N ASP A 70 8.55 11.99 -6.16
CA ASP A 70 9.77 12.72 -5.81
C ASP A 70 9.91 14.04 -6.60
N ASP A 71 11.01 14.77 -6.38
CA ASP A 71 11.22 16.06 -7.01
C ASP A 71 11.58 15.94 -8.51
N ASP A 72 12.00 14.75 -8.97
CA ASP A 72 12.23 14.41 -10.38
C ASP A 72 10.98 13.82 -11.05
N PHE A 73 9.82 13.90 -10.39
CA PHE A 73 8.53 13.33 -10.82
C PHE A 73 8.51 11.80 -10.97
N LYS A 74 9.47 11.09 -10.39
CA LYS A 74 9.44 9.63 -10.33
C LYS A 74 8.45 9.14 -9.30
N LEU A 75 7.83 8.01 -9.61
CA LEU A 75 6.82 7.38 -8.77
C LEU A 75 7.44 6.22 -7.98
N HIS A 76 7.48 6.36 -6.66
CA HIS A 76 7.94 5.32 -5.75
C HIS A 76 6.73 4.64 -5.12
N GLY A 77 6.59 3.33 -5.36
CA GLY A 77 5.45 2.53 -4.91
C GLY A 77 5.74 1.74 -3.64
N PHE A 78 4.77 1.70 -2.75
CA PHE A 78 4.86 0.98 -1.48
C PHE A 78 3.60 0.13 -1.27
N ASN A 79 3.76 -0.97 -0.54
CA ASN A 79 2.62 -1.70 0.01
C ASN A 79 2.73 -1.75 1.53
N THR A 80 1.89 -0.98 2.19
CA THR A 80 1.86 -0.84 3.65
C THR A 80 0.77 -1.67 4.32
N ASP A 81 -0.04 -2.42 3.56
CA ASP A 81 -1.21 -3.17 4.09
C ASP A 81 -0.77 -4.23 5.10
N GLY A 82 0.23 -5.03 4.75
CA GLY A 82 0.69 -6.12 5.60
C GLY A 82 1.41 -5.65 6.86
N ILE A 83 2.30 -4.65 6.74
CA ILE A 83 2.97 -4.05 7.90
C ILE A 83 1.94 -3.40 8.83
N GLY A 84 0.94 -2.72 8.26
CA GLY A 84 -0.16 -2.13 9.02
C GLY A 84 -0.96 -3.17 9.79
N LEU A 85 -1.30 -4.30 9.15
CA LEU A 85 -2.01 -5.41 9.78
C LEU A 85 -1.19 -6.04 10.91
N VAL A 86 0.09 -6.35 10.68
CA VAL A 86 0.97 -6.94 11.71
C VAL A 86 1.03 -6.04 12.94
N ARG A 87 1.30 -4.75 12.75
CA ARG A 87 1.34 -3.78 13.84
C ARG A 87 0.01 -3.68 14.60
N ASP A 88 -1.11 -3.69 13.89
CA ASP A 88 -2.41 -3.64 14.52
C ASP A 88 -2.68 -4.88 15.38
N LEU A 89 -2.33 -6.06 14.88
CA LEU A 89 -2.49 -7.32 15.60
C LEU A 89 -1.57 -7.39 16.83
N GLU A 90 -0.26 -7.12 16.68
CA GLU A 90 0.71 -7.28 17.75
C GLU A 90 0.69 -6.10 18.73
N ASP A 91 0.83 -4.86 18.23
CA ASP A 91 1.04 -3.68 19.09
C ASP A 91 -0.27 -3.22 19.73
N ARG A 92 -1.40 -3.25 18.98
CA ARG A 92 -2.67 -2.73 19.49
C ARG A 92 -3.55 -3.81 20.10
N LEU A 93 -3.61 -4.99 19.51
CA LEU A 93 -4.49 -6.08 19.97
C LEU A 93 -3.78 -7.10 20.85
N GLY A 94 -2.44 -7.08 20.93
CA GLY A 94 -1.65 -8.02 21.72
C GLY A 94 -1.69 -9.47 21.21
N VAL A 95 -2.01 -9.67 19.92
CA VAL A 95 -2.07 -10.99 19.30
C VAL A 95 -0.67 -11.39 18.83
N GLY A 96 -0.06 -12.37 19.50
CA GLY A 96 1.23 -12.91 19.08
C GLY A 96 1.11 -13.71 17.78
N LEU A 97 1.86 -13.32 16.76
CA LEU A 97 1.84 -13.98 15.44
C LEU A 97 2.91 -15.09 15.35
N ALA A 98 4.00 -14.99 16.09
CA ALA A 98 5.03 -16.03 16.14
C ALA A 98 4.45 -17.37 16.65
N ASN A 99 4.81 -18.46 15.96
CA ASN A 99 4.33 -19.82 16.24
C ASN A 99 2.79 -19.99 16.17
N SER A 100 2.06 -19.03 15.63
CA SER A 100 0.60 -19.10 15.44
C SER A 100 0.22 -19.92 14.21
N ASN A 101 -1.07 -20.29 14.10
CA ASN A 101 -1.65 -20.84 12.88
C ASN A 101 -2.52 -19.76 12.24
N ILE A 102 -2.21 -19.38 11.01
CA ILE A 102 -2.89 -18.31 10.27
C ILE A 102 -3.67 -18.92 9.11
N LEU A 103 -4.96 -18.60 9.03
CA LEU A 103 -5.79 -18.90 7.87
C LEU A 103 -6.15 -17.60 7.16
N ILE A 104 -5.84 -17.53 5.86
CA ILE A 104 -6.18 -16.39 5.00
C ILE A 104 -7.32 -16.81 4.07
N LEU A 105 -8.46 -16.13 4.16
CA LEU A 105 -9.62 -16.38 3.31
C LEU A 105 -9.62 -15.40 2.13
N GLY A 106 -9.21 -15.89 0.96
CA GLY A 106 -9.16 -15.12 -0.28
C GLY A 106 -7.76 -15.02 -0.88
N ALA A 107 -7.68 -14.65 -2.17
CA ALA A 107 -6.43 -14.55 -2.93
C ALA A 107 -6.31 -13.22 -3.71
N GLY A 108 -7.08 -12.20 -3.35
CA GLY A 108 -7.06 -10.88 -3.97
C GLY A 108 -5.83 -10.05 -3.60
N GLY A 109 -5.79 -8.80 -4.07
CA GLY A 109 -4.68 -7.89 -3.82
C GLY A 109 -4.41 -7.63 -2.34
N ALA A 110 -5.44 -7.62 -1.49
CA ALA A 110 -5.28 -7.47 -0.04
C ALA A 110 -4.56 -8.70 0.57
N ALA A 111 -5.01 -9.92 0.24
CA ALA A 111 -4.37 -11.15 0.71
C ALA A 111 -2.89 -11.20 0.29
N ARG A 112 -2.59 -10.89 -0.97
CA ARG A 112 -1.21 -10.85 -1.46
C ARG A 112 -0.35 -9.83 -0.70
N GLY A 113 -0.91 -8.66 -0.38
CA GLY A 113 -0.19 -7.60 0.34
C GLY A 113 0.17 -7.94 1.79
N ILE A 114 -0.54 -8.89 2.42
CA ILE A 114 -0.31 -9.25 3.84
C ILE A 114 0.55 -10.51 4.01
N ILE A 115 0.67 -11.37 2.99
CA ILE A 115 1.36 -12.66 3.10
C ILE A 115 2.83 -12.49 3.50
N GLY A 116 3.58 -11.62 2.83
CA GLY A 116 4.99 -11.38 3.13
C GLY A 116 5.22 -10.96 4.58
N PRO A 117 4.65 -9.84 5.03
CA PRO A 117 4.80 -9.39 6.42
C PRO A 117 4.31 -10.40 7.48
N LEU A 118 3.23 -11.14 7.21
CA LEU A 118 2.79 -12.21 8.13
C LEU A 118 3.77 -13.37 8.18
N PHE A 119 4.38 -13.73 7.06
CA PHE A 119 5.39 -14.79 6.99
C PHE A 119 6.65 -14.41 7.77
N GLU A 120 7.05 -13.14 7.75
CA GLU A 120 8.19 -12.62 8.52
C GLU A 120 7.97 -12.73 10.05
N CYS A 121 6.72 -12.82 10.52
CA CYS A 121 6.41 -13.06 11.92
C CYS A 121 6.63 -14.52 12.38
N LEU A 122 7.12 -15.40 11.51
CA LEU A 122 7.42 -16.81 11.79
C LEU A 122 6.22 -17.59 12.37
N PRO A 123 5.06 -17.60 11.70
CA PRO A 123 3.95 -18.44 12.12
C PRO A 123 4.31 -19.92 11.95
N SER A 124 3.73 -20.80 12.78
CA SER A 124 3.91 -22.26 12.63
C SER A 124 3.28 -22.78 11.34
N ARG A 125 2.18 -22.17 10.91
CA ARG A 125 1.46 -22.55 9.69
C ARG A 125 0.70 -21.35 9.13
N MET A 126 0.74 -21.21 7.81
CA MET A 126 -0.09 -20.25 7.07
C MET A 126 -0.78 -20.96 5.89
N VAL A 127 -2.10 -20.79 5.75
CA VAL A 127 -2.93 -21.44 4.72
C VAL A 127 -3.86 -20.42 4.08
#